data_bab21447b4e795f42409c7bffb2a39fc
#
_entry.id   bab21447b4e795f42409c7bffb2a39fc
#
_cell.length_a   1.000
_cell.length_b   1.000
_cell.length_c   1.000
_cell.angle_alpha   90.00
_cell.angle_beta   90.00
_cell.angle_gamma   90.00
#
_symmetry.space_group_name_H-M   'P 1'
#
loop_
_entity.id
_entity.type
_entity.pdbx_description
1 polymer ?
#
loop_
_entity_poly.entity_id
_entity_poly.type
_entity_poly.pdbx_seq_one_letter_code
_entity_poly.pdbx_strand_id
1 'polypeptide(L)'
;MSISIIPYSESLKDSLFGFYSECFPGIGKPFEPDGRHNFYNHIPEHFESFWCLVDDGIVKGSVAIRRFNEDTAELKALYLSEELRGQGYGRKLFDTAISYAREQGYARVVLDSMKSYVNARRLYDSYGFKEIENYNDNTFAEVFMELVF
;
A
#
# COMPACT_ATOMS: atom_id res chain seq x y z
N MET A 1 10.20 -20.33 9.21
CA MET A 1 9.60 -19.27 8.40
C MET A 1 10.23 -17.93 8.78
N SER A 2 10.79 -17.22 7.82
CA SER A 2 11.48 -15.94 8.04
C SER A 2 10.72 -14.83 7.29
N ILE A 3 9.91 -14.08 8.03
CA ILE A 3 9.10 -12.99 7.47
C ILE A 3 9.65 -11.67 7.98
N SER A 4 9.93 -10.75 7.06
CA SER A 4 10.37 -9.40 7.39
C SER A 4 9.81 -8.38 6.40
N ILE A 5 9.75 -7.14 6.84
CA ILE A 5 9.36 -6.00 6.00
C ILE A 5 10.65 -5.22 5.71
N ILE A 6 10.99 -5.10 4.44
CA ILE A 6 12.24 -4.49 3.99
C ILE A 6 11.96 -3.45 2.90
N PRO A 7 12.84 -2.45 2.74
CA PRO A 7 12.71 -1.51 1.63
C PRO A 7 12.79 -2.22 0.28
N TYR A 8 12.00 -1.74 -0.67
CA TYR A 8 12.06 -2.25 -2.04
C TYR A 8 13.44 -2.00 -2.64
N SER A 9 13.89 -2.97 -3.44
CA SER A 9 15.06 -2.83 -4.31
C SER A 9 14.78 -3.56 -5.62
N GLU A 10 15.54 -3.24 -6.67
CA GLU A 10 15.36 -3.88 -7.99
C GLU A 10 15.45 -5.39 -7.96
N SER A 11 16.22 -5.94 -7.02
CA SER A 11 16.34 -7.39 -6.85
C SER A 11 15.01 -8.05 -6.45
N LEU A 12 14.06 -7.30 -5.96
CA LEU A 12 12.73 -7.79 -5.55
C LEU A 12 11.67 -7.66 -6.66
N LYS A 13 12.00 -7.00 -7.77
CA LYS A 13 11.01 -6.66 -8.80
C LYS A 13 10.25 -7.87 -9.33
N ASP A 14 10.97 -8.92 -9.73
CA ASP A 14 10.34 -10.10 -10.32
C ASP A 14 9.42 -10.79 -9.30
N SER A 15 9.86 -10.90 -8.05
CA SER A 15 9.05 -11.48 -6.99
C SER A 15 7.82 -10.63 -6.67
N LEU A 16 7.96 -9.30 -6.65
CA LEU A 16 6.85 -8.38 -6.45
C LEU A 16 5.81 -8.53 -7.57
N PHE A 17 6.25 -8.60 -8.82
CA PHE A 17 5.34 -8.75 -9.96
C PHE A 17 4.63 -10.10 -9.93
N GLY A 18 5.35 -11.16 -9.52
CA GLY A 18 4.73 -12.47 -9.32
C GLY A 18 3.64 -12.41 -8.26
N PHE A 19 3.90 -11.74 -7.14
CA PHE A 19 2.92 -11.53 -6.09
C PHE A 19 1.70 -10.75 -6.60
N TYR A 20 1.91 -9.66 -7.33
CA TYR A 20 0.80 -8.86 -7.87
C TYR A 20 -0.02 -9.63 -8.91
N SER A 21 0.63 -10.45 -9.72
CA SER A 21 -0.06 -11.29 -10.71
C SER A 21 -1.03 -12.29 -10.06
N GLU A 22 -0.73 -12.73 -8.84
CA GLU A 22 -1.61 -13.61 -8.06
C GLU A 22 -2.63 -12.83 -7.23
N CYS A 23 -2.21 -11.71 -6.64
CA CYS A 23 -3.02 -10.95 -5.70
C CYS A 23 -4.13 -10.14 -6.37
N PHE A 24 -3.82 -9.43 -7.46
CA PHE A 24 -4.76 -8.50 -8.08
C PHE A 24 -6.03 -9.18 -8.62
N PRO A 25 -5.96 -10.32 -9.30
CA PRO A 25 -7.19 -11.00 -9.72
C PRO A 25 -8.12 -11.34 -8.56
N GLY A 26 -7.57 -11.66 -7.39
CA GLY A 26 -8.35 -11.96 -6.19
C GLY A 26 -9.12 -10.77 -5.63
N ILE A 27 -8.75 -9.55 -6.00
CA ILE A 27 -9.45 -8.32 -5.61
C ILE A 27 -10.15 -7.66 -6.80
N GLY A 28 -10.39 -8.41 -7.85
CA GLY A 28 -11.23 -8.00 -8.97
C GLY A 28 -10.57 -7.19 -10.06
N LYS A 29 -9.23 -7.21 -10.14
CA LYS A 29 -8.52 -6.49 -11.21
C LYS A 29 -7.33 -7.29 -11.73
N PRO A 30 -7.04 -7.23 -13.05
CA PRO A 30 -5.82 -7.84 -13.57
C PRO A 30 -4.62 -6.97 -13.23
N PHE A 31 -3.44 -7.59 -13.10
CA PHE A 31 -2.19 -6.84 -13.01
C PHE A 31 -1.67 -6.60 -14.42
N GLU A 32 -1.50 -5.33 -14.79
CA GLU A 32 -1.13 -4.90 -16.14
C GLU A 32 0.15 -4.06 -16.12
N PRO A 33 1.34 -4.69 -15.93
CA PRO A 33 2.60 -3.93 -15.82
C PRO A 33 3.04 -3.27 -17.13
N ASP A 34 2.52 -3.73 -18.28
CA ASP A 34 2.77 -3.10 -19.58
C ASP A 34 1.71 -2.06 -19.95
N GLY A 35 0.74 -1.83 -19.06
CA GLY A 35 -0.37 -0.91 -19.26
C GLY A 35 -0.56 0.01 -18.08
N ARG A 36 -1.76 -0.04 -17.47
CA ARG A 36 -2.15 0.88 -16.39
C ARG A 36 -1.30 0.80 -15.12
N HIS A 37 -0.59 -0.29 -14.91
CA HIS A 37 0.30 -0.49 -13.76
C HIS A 37 1.78 -0.33 -14.13
N ASN A 38 2.08 0.34 -15.25
CA ASN A 38 3.45 0.53 -15.70
C ASN A 38 4.32 1.28 -14.68
N PHE A 39 3.72 2.11 -13.83
CA PHE A 39 4.46 2.84 -12.79
C PHE A 39 5.20 1.90 -11.83
N TYR A 40 4.79 0.65 -11.67
CA TYR A 40 5.54 -0.32 -10.87
C TYR A 40 6.88 -0.73 -11.49
N ASN A 41 7.10 -0.44 -12.77
CA ASN A 41 8.41 -0.58 -13.39
C ASN A 41 9.36 0.57 -12.99
N HIS A 42 8.84 1.62 -12.36
CA HIS A 42 9.59 2.83 -12.03
C HIS A 42 9.31 3.25 -10.58
N ILE A 43 9.37 2.29 -9.65
CA ILE A 43 9.00 2.51 -8.26
C ILE A 43 9.72 3.70 -7.62
N PRO A 44 11.08 3.84 -7.72
CA PRO A 44 11.74 4.98 -7.08
C PRO A 44 11.34 6.34 -7.63
N GLU A 45 10.78 6.39 -8.82
CA GLU A 45 10.35 7.65 -9.45
C GLU A 45 8.94 8.05 -9.03
N HIS A 46 8.10 7.08 -8.64
CA HIS A 46 6.70 7.29 -8.34
C HIS A 46 6.37 7.28 -6.85
N PHE A 47 7.23 6.67 -6.04
CA PHE A 47 6.99 6.55 -4.60
C PHE A 47 8.18 7.11 -3.82
N GLU A 48 7.89 7.83 -2.75
CA GLU A 48 8.92 8.32 -1.85
C GLU A 48 9.56 7.16 -1.09
N SER A 49 8.75 6.18 -0.68
CA SER A 49 9.23 4.97 -0.03
C SER A 49 8.30 3.80 -0.36
N PHE A 50 8.88 2.62 -0.49
CA PHE A 50 8.14 1.41 -0.85
C PHE A 50 8.75 0.25 -0.07
N TRP A 51 7.89 -0.52 0.62
CA TRP A 51 8.34 -1.67 1.41
C TRP A 51 7.68 -2.94 0.91
N CYS A 52 8.44 -4.03 1.00
CA CYS A 52 7.95 -5.36 0.71
C CYS A 52 7.98 -6.21 1.96
N LEU A 53 6.92 -6.98 2.19
CA LEU A 53 6.92 -8.06 3.15
C LEU A 53 7.43 -9.29 2.41
N VAL A 54 8.52 -9.86 2.90
CA VAL A 54 9.15 -11.03 2.28
C VAL A 54 9.14 -12.21 3.24
N ASP A 55 8.92 -13.40 2.70
CA ASP A 55 8.99 -14.67 3.39
C ASP A 55 10.01 -15.54 2.66
N ASP A 56 11.17 -15.76 3.29
CA ASP A 56 12.28 -16.48 2.70
C ASP A 56 12.66 -15.94 1.31
N GLY A 57 12.69 -14.62 1.17
CA GLY A 57 13.09 -13.93 -0.06
C GLY A 57 11.97 -13.76 -1.09
N ILE A 58 10.78 -14.27 -0.82
CA ILE A 58 9.62 -14.16 -1.72
C ILE A 58 8.70 -13.05 -1.23
N VAL A 59 8.33 -12.12 -2.11
CA VAL A 59 7.41 -11.03 -1.78
C VAL A 59 5.99 -11.59 -1.59
N LYS A 60 5.40 -11.26 -0.45
CA LYS A 60 4.03 -11.65 -0.10
C LYS A 60 3.18 -10.49 0.44
N GLY A 61 3.71 -9.30 0.37
CA GLY A 61 2.98 -8.09 0.75
C GLY A 61 3.74 -6.84 0.37
N SER A 62 3.05 -5.72 0.36
CA SER A 62 3.64 -4.43 0.06
C SER A 62 2.89 -3.29 0.70
N VAL A 63 3.55 -2.15 0.83
CA VAL A 63 2.95 -0.87 1.18
C VAL A 63 3.88 0.24 0.70
N ALA A 64 3.33 1.40 0.38
CA ALA A 64 4.13 2.51 -0.10
C ALA A 64 3.60 3.85 0.41
N ILE A 65 4.49 4.83 0.42
CA ILE A 65 4.16 6.22 0.64
C ILE A 65 4.55 7.00 -0.61
N ARG A 66 3.62 7.80 -1.10
CA ARG A 66 3.83 8.76 -2.16
C ARG A 66 3.63 10.16 -1.57
N ARG A 67 4.48 11.11 -1.94
CA ARG A 67 4.28 12.49 -1.54
C ARG A 67 3.14 13.09 -2.36
N PHE A 68 2.06 13.49 -1.72
CA PHE A 68 0.94 14.13 -2.40
C PHE A 68 1.18 15.64 -2.53
N ASN A 69 1.59 16.29 -1.43
CA ASN A 69 2.03 17.68 -1.42
C ASN A 69 2.98 17.89 -0.22
N GLU A 70 3.32 19.14 0.11
CA GLU A 70 4.30 19.46 1.14
C GLU A 70 3.97 18.87 2.52
N ASP A 71 2.70 18.81 2.90
CA ASP A 71 2.26 18.39 4.23
C ASP A 71 1.49 17.07 4.23
N THR A 72 1.21 16.50 3.07
CA THR A 72 0.33 15.34 2.94
C THR A 72 1.04 14.18 2.24
N ALA A 73 1.10 13.04 2.92
CA ALA A 73 1.52 11.78 2.33
C ALA A 73 0.31 10.98 1.86
N GLU A 74 0.47 10.22 0.78
CA GLU A 74 -0.55 9.31 0.30
C GLU A 74 -0.09 7.86 0.50
N LEU A 75 -0.91 7.07 1.17
CA LEU A 75 -0.63 5.64 1.35
C LEU A 75 -1.13 4.89 0.14
N LYS A 76 -0.27 4.06 -0.44
CA LYS A 76 -0.52 3.32 -1.66
C LYS A 76 -0.03 1.87 -1.54
N ALA A 77 -0.48 1.04 -2.47
CA ALA A 77 0.06 -0.29 -2.70
C ALA A 77 0.03 -1.20 -1.46
N LEU A 78 -1.00 -1.07 -0.62
CA LEU A 78 -1.19 -1.94 0.54
C LEU A 78 -1.84 -3.25 0.08
N TYR A 79 -1.04 -4.29 -0.04
CA TYR A 79 -1.48 -5.63 -0.45
C TYR A 79 -0.84 -6.68 0.43
N LEU A 80 -1.57 -7.76 0.67
CA LEU A 80 -1.09 -8.88 1.47
C LEU A 80 -1.62 -10.19 0.89
N SER A 81 -0.75 -11.19 0.80
CA SER A 81 -1.12 -12.53 0.37
C SER A 81 -2.21 -13.11 1.28
N GLU A 82 -3.17 -13.82 0.70
CA GLU A 82 -4.28 -14.43 1.45
C GLU A 82 -3.78 -15.37 2.55
N GLU A 83 -2.73 -16.13 2.29
CA GLU A 83 -2.19 -17.09 3.25
C GLU A 83 -1.66 -16.44 4.53
N LEU A 84 -1.33 -15.14 4.49
CA LEU A 84 -0.82 -14.39 5.64
C LEU A 84 -1.87 -13.52 6.32
N ARG A 85 -3.09 -13.52 5.83
CA ARG A 85 -4.18 -12.73 6.45
C ARG A 85 -4.57 -13.26 7.82
N GLY A 86 -5.06 -12.36 8.68
CA GLY A 86 -5.50 -12.73 10.02
C GLY A 86 -4.39 -12.95 11.03
N GLN A 87 -3.15 -12.62 10.69
CA GLN A 87 -1.97 -12.84 11.55
C GLN A 87 -1.27 -11.53 11.96
N GLY A 88 -1.87 -10.38 11.64
CA GLY A 88 -1.33 -9.07 12.01
C GLY A 88 -0.33 -8.47 11.04
N TYR A 89 -0.04 -9.10 9.91
CA TYR A 89 0.94 -8.58 8.96
C TYR A 89 0.45 -7.35 8.21
N GLY A 90 -0.84 -7.26 7.92
CA GLY A 90 -1.43 -6.05 7.33
C GLY A 90 -1.22 -4.84 8.22
N ARG A 91 -1.42 -5.01 9.52
CA ARG A 91 -1.16 -3.94 10.50
C ARG A 91 0.31 -3.56 10.55
N LYS A 92 1.21 -4.54 10.49
CA LYS A 92 2.66 -4.26 10.48
C LYS A 92 3.08 -3.47 9.26
N LEU A 93 2.56 -3.80 8.08
CA LEU A 93 2.79 -3.04 6.86
C LEU A 93 2.27 -1.61 7.00
N PHE A 94 1.05 -1.49 7.49
CA PHE A 94 0.41 -0.19 7.69
C PHE A 94 1.19 0.67 8.70
N ASP A 95 1.57 0.09 9.84
CA ASP A 95 2.40 0.76 10.86
C ASP A 95 3.71 1.28 10.28
N THR A 96 4.35 0.49 9.42
CA THR A 96 5.61 0.88 8.77
C THR A 96 5.43 2.16 7.95
N ALA A 97 4.38 2.22 7.14
CA ALA A 97 4.11 3.39 6.31
C ALA A 97 3.69 4.61 7.14
N ILE A 98 2.81 4.43 8.12
CA ILE A 98 2.33 5.54 8.96
C ILE A 98 3.46 6.11 9.82
N SER A 99 4.29 5.25 10.41
CA SER A 99 5.44 5.68 11.20
C SER A 99 6.43 6.47 10.35
N TYR A 100 6.67 6.00 9.12
CA TYR A 100 7.53 6.73 8.19
C TYR A 100 6.99 8.13 7.90
N ALA A 101 5.71 8.24 7.57
CA ALA A 101 5.10 9.53 7.26
C ALA A 101 5.18 10.49 8.45
N ARG A 102 4.94 9.99 9.67
CA ARG A 102 5.03 10.79 10.89
C ARG A 102 6.47 11.26 11.13
N GLU A 103 7.45 10.38 10.99
CA GLU A 103 8.87 10.70 11.18
C GLU A 103 9.39 11.71 10.16
N GLN A 104 8.85 11.68 8.94
CA GLN A 104 9.22 12.63 7.88
C GLN A 104 8.56 14.00 8.06
N GLY A 105 7.69 14.16 9.04
CA GLY A 105 7.10 15.46 9.36
C GLY A 105 5.83 15.78 8.57
N TYR A 106 5.22 14.81 7.92
CA TYR A 106 3.93 15.03 7.27
C TYR A 106 2.85 15.35 8.30
N ALA A 107 1.97 16.29 7.96
CA ALA A 107 0.87 16.67 8.84
C ALA A 107 -0.28 15.67 8.79
N ARG A 108 -0.44 14.96 7.67
CA ARG A 108 -1.51 13.99 7.48
C ARG A 108 -1.15 12.94 6.43
N VAL A 109 -1.89 11.84 6.48
CA VAL A 109 -1.86 10.78 5.46
C VAL A 109 -3.25 10.65 4.87
N VAL A 110 -3.33 10.57 3.55
CA VAL A 110 -4.58 10.30 2.82
C VAL A 110 -4.47 8.96 2.10
N LEU A 111 -5.62 8.37 1.80
CA LEU A 111 -5.70 7.15 0.99
C LEU A 111 -7.02 7.08 0.25
N ASP A 112 -7.04 6.31 -0.82
CA ASP A 112 -8.26 5.90 -1.47
C ASP A 112 -8.43 4.38 -1.40
N SER A 113 -9.67 3.91 -1.45
CA SER A 113 -9.99 2.50 -1.27
C SER A 113 -11.33 2.17 -1.92
N MET A 114 -11.72 0.90 -1.83
CA MET A 114 -12.98 0.40 -2.33
C MET A 114 -13.87 -0.04 -1.16
N LYS A 115 -15.19 0.09 -1.32
CA LYS A 115 -16.15 -0.36 -0.29
C LYS A 115 -16.04 -1.86 -0.02
N SER A 116 -15.67 -2.64 -1.01
CA SER A 116 -15.50 -4.09 -0.89
C SER A 116 -14.28 -4.50 -0.05
N TYR A 117 -13.34 -3.58 0.19
CA TYR A 117 -12.14 -3.87 0.99
C TYR A 117 -12.42 -3.73 2.48
N VAL A 118 -13.29 -4.59 3.00
CA VAL A 118 -13.80 -4.51 4.37
C VAL A 118 -12.72 -4.64 5.42
N ASN A 119 -11.77 -5.56 5.23
CA ASN A 119 -10.67 -5.75 6.19
C ASN A 119 -9.72 -4.56 6.23
N ALA A 120 -9.43 -3.98 5.06
CA ALA A 120 -8.62 -2.77 4.98
C ALA A 120 -9.34 -1.61 5.68
N ARG A 121 -10.65 -1.46 5.47
CA ARG A 121 -11.46 -0.42 6.13
C ARG A 121 -11.39 -0.53 7.64
N ARG A 122 -11.49 -1.73 8.19
CA ARG A 122 -11.37 -1.96 9.65
C ARG A 122 -10.01 -1.48 10.16
N LEU A 123 -8.97 -1.75 9.40
CA LEU A 123 -7.63 -1.30 9.75
C LEU A 123 -7.54 0.22 9.77
N TYR A 124 -8.05 0.88 8.73
CA TYR A 124 -8.06 2.35 8.65
C TYR A 124 -8.85 2.97 9.80
N ASP A 125 -10.04 2.44 10.08
CA ASP A 125 -10.88 2.92 11.18
C ASP A 125 -10.16 2.76 12.53
N SER A 126 -9.43 1.66 12.72
CA SER A 126 -8.72 1.40 13.97
C SER A 126 -7.58 2.40 14.23
N TYR A 127 -7.05 3.03 13.18
CA TYR A 127 -6.02 4.07 13.29
C TYR A 127 -6.61 5.47 13.50
N GLY A 128 -7.92 5.61 13.34
CA GLY A 128 -8.57 6.90 13.44
C GLY A 128 -8.71 7.64 12.12
N PHE A 129 -8.52 6.97 11.00
CA PHE A 129 -8.81 7.57 9.69
C PHE A 129 -10.29 7.90 9.59
N LYS A 130 -10.60 9.03 8.93
CA LYS A 130 -11.96 9.50 8.71
C LYS A 130 -12.21 9.69 7.23
N GLU A 131 -13.44 9.45 6.79
CA GLU A 131 -13.82 9.70 5.40
C GLU A 131 -13.73 11.18 5.05
N ILE A 132 -13.24 11.45 3.84
CA ILE A 132 -13.18 12.78 3.24
C ILE A 132 -13.70 12.69 1.80
N GLU A 133 -13.84 13.83 1.15
CA GLU A 133 -14.19 13.90 -0.26
C GLU A 133 -13.02 13.45 -1.13
N ASN A 134 -13.32 13.11 -2.38
CA ASN A 134 -12.30 12.74 -3.36
C ASN A 134 -11.23 13.83 -3.48
N TYR A 135 -9.98 13.51 -3.22
CA TYR A 135 -8.87 14.46 -3.23
C TYR A 135 -7.94 14.30 -4.44
N ASN A 136 -8.05 13.19 -5.19
CA ASN A 136 -7.08 12.84 -6.25
C ASN A 136 -7.69 12.54 -7.62
N ASP A 137 -8.99 12.81 -7.79
CA ASP A 137 -9.72 12.56 -9.03
C ASP A 137 -9.72 11.10 -9.51
N ASN A 138 -9.44 10.15 -8.60
CA ASN A 138 -9.53 8.74 -8.90
C ASN A 138 -11.00 8.31 -9.00
N THR A 139 -11.47 8.08 -10.23
CA THR A 139 -12.86 7.72 -10.48
C THR A 139 -13.18 6.25 -10.19
N PHE A 140 -12.15 5.42 -9.99
CA PHE A 140 -12.33 4.01 -9.67
C PHE A 140 -12.48 3.77 -8.16
N ALA A 141 -11.94 4.66 -7.32
CA ALA A 141 -12.06 4.54 -5.88
C ALA A 141 -13.43 5.02 -5.41
N GLU A 142 -13.93 4.41 -4.34
CA GLU A 142 -15.24 4.71 -3.76
C GLU A 142 -15.14 5.34 -2.36
N VAL A 143 -14.00 5.20 -1.72
CA VAL A 143 -13.76 5.66 -0.34
C VAL A 143 -12.47 6.46 -0.32
N PHE A 144 -12.51 7.62 0.33
CA PHE A 144 -11.36 8.50 0.50
C PHE A 144 -11.26 8.83 1.98
N MET A 145 -10.07 8.69 2.57
CA MET A 145 -9.89 8.84 4.00
C MET A 145 -8.63 9.63 4.34
N GLU A 146 -8.61 10.22 5.53
CA GLU A 146 -7.42 10.89 6.05
C GLU A 146 -7.18 10.57 7.52
N LEU A 147 -5.91 10.60 7.91
CA LEU A 147 -5.45 10.61 9.28
C LEU A 147 -4.62 11.87 9.49
N VAL A 148 -5.07 12.73 10.40
CA VAL A 148 -4.32 13.95 10.77
C VAL A 148 -3.48 13.62 12.01
N PHE A 149 -2.20 13.89 11.92
CA PHE A 149 -1.27 13.65 13.02
C PHE A 149 -1.39 14.68 14.14
#